data_e466ee5efc22c63ddd35558aa6cea7df
#
_entry.id   e466ee5efc22c63ddd35558aa6cea7df
#
_cell.length_a   1.000
_cell.length_b   1.000
_cell.length_c   1.000
_cell.angle_alpha   90.00
_cell.angle_beta   90.00
_cell.angle_gamma   90.00
#
_symmetry.space_group_name_H-M   'P 1'
#
loop_
_entity.id
_entity.type
_entity.pdbx_description
1 polymer ?
#
loop_
_entity_poly.entity_id
_entity_poly.type
_entity_poly.pdbx_seq_one_letter_code
_entity_poly.pdbx_strand_id
1 'polypeptide(L)'
;MKYDFKAVEAKWQKVWQDEHTFHAEIDHSKPKFYALVEFPYPSAAGLHVGHPRSYTALDIVARKKRQCGYNVLYPMGWDAFGLPTENYAIKNHIHPAIVTKNNIENFTKQLKLSLIHISEPTRH
;
A
#
# COMPACT_ATOMS: atom_id res chain seq x y z
N MET A 1 -8.34 32.72 -6.02
CA MET A 1 -8.07 31.83 -4.86
C MET A 1 -7.05 30.81 -5.30
N LYS A 2 -5.92 30.66 -4.59
CA LYS A 2 -4.89 29.69 -4.98
C LYS A 2 -5.32 28.30 -4.47
N TYR A 3 -5.32 27.29 -5.33
CA TYR A 3 -5.66 25.91 -4.96
C TYR A 3 -4.59 25.35 -4.01
N ASP A 4 -5.00 24.99 -2.80
CA ASP A 4 -4.13 24.38 -1.79
C ASP A 4 -4.28 22.85 -1.82
N PHE A 5 -3.47 22.22 -2.68
CA PHE A 5 -3.51 20.77 -2.84
C PHE A 5 -3.07 20.03 -1.57
N LYS A 6 -2.16 20.59 -0.76
CA LYS A 6 -1.71 19.94 0.48
C LYS A 6 -2.83 19.82 1.51
N ALA A 7 -3.61 20.89 1.68
CA ALA A 7 -4.77 20.86 2.57
C ALA A 7 -5.84 19.88 2.08
N VAL A 8 -6.08 19.84 0.77
CA VAL A 8 -7.04 18.90 0.16
C VAL A 8 -6.59 17.45 0.33
N GLU A 9 -5.34 17.14 0.05
CA GLU A 9 -4.76 15.81 0.22
C GLU A 9 -4.85 15.33 1.67
N ALA A 10 -4.41 16.15 2.63
CA ALA A 10 -4.47 15.82 4.05
C ALA A 10 -5.90 15.56 4.52
N LYS A 11 -6.87 16.38 4.07
CA LYS A 11 -8.29 16.18 4.36
C LYS A 11 -8.78 14.82 3.88
N TRP A 12 -8.52 14.49 2.61
CA TRP A 12 -9.06 13.26 2.02
C TRP A 12 -8.37 12.02 2.54
N GLN A 13 -7.06 12.05 2.80
CA GLN A 13 -6.37 10.95 3.47
C GLN A 13 -7.00 10.62 4.82
N LYS A 14 -7.33 11.67 5.60
CA LYS A 14 -8.00 11.47 6.88
C LYS A 14 -9.39 10.86 6.71
N VAL A 15 -10.21 11.39 5.81
CA VAL A 15 -11.57 10.87 5.53
C VAL A 15 -11.50 9.40 5.12
N TRP A 16 -10.64 9.04 4.19
CA TRP A 16 -10.50 7.65 3.73
C TRP A 16 -10.06 6.69 4.83
N GLN A 17 -9.22 7.16 5.75
CA GLN A 17 -8.78 6.37 6.89
C GLN A 17 -9.90 6.20 7.93
N ASP A 18 -10.58 7.28 8.29
CA ASP A 18 -11.64 7.28 9.30
C ASP A 18 -12.86 6.47 8.84
N GLU A 19 -13.22 6.56 7.57
CA GLU A 19 -14.39 5.91 6.99
C GLU A 19 -14.09 4.51 6.42
N HIS A 20 -12.85 4.04 6.49
CA HIS A 20 -12.43 2.76 5.88
C HIS A 20 -12.90 2.61 4.42
N THR A 21 -12.84 3.71 3.64
CA THR A 21 -13.45 3.85 2.31
C THR A 21 -13.07 2.75 1.32
N PHE A 22 -11.89 2.16 1.48
CA PHE A 22 -11.36 1.11 0.58
C PHE A 22 -11.37 -0.28 1.19
N HIS A 23 -11.96 -0.42 2.36
CA HIS A 23 -12.14 -1.73 2.98
C HIS A 23 -13.00 -2.63 2.08
N ALA A 24 -12.65 -3.91 1.99
CA ALA A 24 -13.37 -4.89 1.21
C ALA A 24 -13.84 -6.04 2.10
N GLU A 25 -15.14 -6.27 2.11
CA GLU A 25 -15.76 -7.41 2.78
C GLU A 25 -16.35 -8.37 1.77
N ILE A 26 -16.72 -9.57 2.23
CA ILE A 26 -17.41 -10.55 1.38
C ILE A 26 -18.82 -10.02 1.09
N ASP A 27 -19.07 -9.62 -0.15
CA ASP A 27 -20.37 -9.17 -0.64
C ASP A 27 -20.75 -9.97 -1.88
N HIS A 28 -21.71 -10.88 -1.72
CA HIS A 28 -22.19 -11.74 -2.81
C HIS A 28 -23.18 -11.02 -3.76
N SER A 29 -23.64 -9.83 -3.41
CA SER A 29 -24.56 -9.03 -4.24
C SER A 29 -23.85 -8.28 -5.37
N LYS A 30 -22.51 -8.14 -5.29
CA LYS A 30 -21.70 -7.42 -6.26
C LYS A 30 -20.71 -8.33 -6.99
N PRO A 31 -20.42 -8.05 -8.25
CA PRO A 31 -19.36 -8.76 -8.96
C PRO A 31 -18.00 -8.48 -8.29
N LYS A 32 -17.20 -9.53 -8.15
CA LYS A 32 -15.89 -9.45 -7.49
C LYS A 32 -14.82 -8.98 -8.47
N PHE A 33 -13.88 -8.17 -7.97
CA PHE A 33 -12.67 -7.83 -8.68
C PHE A 33 -11.48 -7.88 -7.73
N TYR A 34 -10.51 -8.74 -8.02
CA TYR A 34 -9.28 -8.85 -7.26
C TYR A 34 -8.15 -8.19 -8.04
N ALA A 35 -7.62 -7.09 -7.53
CA ALA A 35 -6.48 -6.39 -8.07
C ALA A 35 -5.22 -6.89 -7.38
N LEU A 36 -4.45 -7.75 -8.04
CA LEU A 36 -3.23 -8.34 -7.50
C LEU A 36 -2.01 -7.58 -8.00
N VAL A 37 -1.17 -7.14 -7.07
CA VAL A 37 0.15 -6.57 -7.32
C VAL A 37 1.19 -7.32 -6.49
N GLU A 38 2.42 -7.36 -6.99
CA GLU A 38 3.55 -7.91 -6.26
C GLU A 38 3.85 -7.08 -5.01
N PHE A 39 4.00 -7.76 -3.88
CA PHE A 39 4.35 -7.10 -2.62
C PHE A 39 5.83 -6.75 -2.59
N PRO A 40 6.21 -5.56 -2.10
CA PRO A 40 7.60 -5.17 -2.03
C PRO A 40 8.34 -5.89 -0.92
N TYR A 41 9.64 -6.17 -1.15
CA TYR A 41 10.56 -6.56 -0.09
C TYR A 41 10.90 -5.33 0.77
N PRO A 42 10.70 -5.36 2.09
CA PRO A 42 11.10 -4.27 2.97
C PRO A 42 12.63 -4.31 3.25
N SER A 43 13.43 -4.39 2.21
CA SER A 43 14.88 -4.60 2.27
C SER A 43 15.72 -3.35 2.08
N ALA A 44 15.10 -2.24 1.66
CA ALA A 44 15.77 -0.97 1.41
C ALA A 44 15.16 0.15 2.26
N ALA A 45 15.81 1.30 2.28
CA ALA A 45 15.36 2.47 3.04
C ALA A 45 14.03 3.08 2.55
N GLY A 46 13.53 2.66 1.38
CA GLY A 46 12.29 3.15 0.81
C GLY A 46 11.93 2.47 -0.51
N LEU A 47 10.73 2.81 -1.01
CA LEU A 47 10.27 2.39 -2.32
C LEU A 47 11.10 3.05 -3.42
N HIS A 48 11.40 2.31 -4.48
CA HIS A 48 11.99 2.88 -5.70
C HIS A 48 10.90 3.17 -6.73
N VAL A 49 11.22 3.94 -7.76
CA VAL A 49 10.25 4.41 -8.79
C VAL A 49 9.51 3.29 -9.53
N GLY A 50 10.04 2.07 -9.54
CA GLY A 50 9.35 0.90 -10.10
C GLY A 50 8.08 0.52 -9.34
N HIS A 51 8.07 0.66 -8.01
CA HIS A 51 6.91 0.33 -7.19
C HIS A 51 5.70 1.24 -7.47
N PRO A 52 5.80 2.58 -7.37
CA PRO A 52 4.67 3.45 -7.67
C PRO A 52 4.12 3.26 -9.09
N ARG A 53 4.95 2.90 -10.06
CA ARG A 53 4.50 2.69 -11.45
C ARG A 53 3.44 1.60 -11.54
N SER A 54 3.72 0.42 -11.02
CA SER A 54 2.77 -0.71 -11.04
C SER A 54 1.59 -0.48 -10.11
N TYR A 55 1.84 0.06 -8.91
CA TYR A 55 0.81 0.29 -7.90
C TYR A 55 -0.19 1.34 -8.35
N THR A 56 0.25 2.45 -8.93
CA THR A 56 -0.63 3.50 -9.45
C THR A 56 -1.46 2.99 -10.63
N ALA A 57 -0.86 2.25 -11.55
CA ALA A 57 -1.58 1.70 -12.69
C ALA A 57 -2.74 0.80 -12.23
N LEU A 58 -2.48 -0.08 -11.27
CA LEU A 58 -3.49 -0.98 -10.74
C LEU A 58 -4.53 -0.26 -9.87
N ASP A 59 -4.12 0.79 -9.13
CA ASP A 59 -5.04 1.63 -8.37
C ASP A 59 -6.06 2.35 -9.26
N ILE A 60 -5.63 2.85 -10.41
CA ILE A 60 -6.54 3.45 -11.41
C ILE A 60 -7.60 2.43 -11.84
N VAL A 61 -7.21 1.21 -12.13
CA VAL A 61 -8.14 0.13 -12.51
C VAL A 61 -9.06 -0.22 -11.34
N ALA A 62 -8.54 -0.34 -10.13
CA ALA A 62 -9.30 -0.64 -8.92
C ALA A 62 -10.37 0.44 -8.64
N ARG A 63 -10.00 1.72 -8.74
CA ARG A 63 -10.93 2.85 -8.62
C ARG A 63 -12.03 2.80 -9.67
N LYS A 64 -11.66 2.57 -10.93
CA LYS A 64 -12.64 2.44 -12.02
C LYS A 64 -13.61 1.30 -11.75
N LYS A 65 -13.14 0.15 -11.29
CA LYS A 65 -14.00 -0.99 -10.96
C LYS A 65 -14.95 -0.69 -9.81
N ARG A 66 -14.51 0.01 -8.74
CA ARG A 66 -15.40 0.46 -7.66
C ARG A 66 -16.49 1.39 -8.19
N GLN A 67 -16.15 2.35 -9.04
CA GLN A 67 -17.14 3.24 -9.68
C GLN A 67 -18.15 2.49 -10.56
N CYS A 68 -17.76 1.33 -11.10
CA CYS A 68 -18.65 0.45 -11.88
C CYS A 68 -19.46 -0.51 -11.01
N GLY A 69 -19.44 -0.39 -9.68
CA GLY A 69 -20.23 -1.20 -8.76
C GLY A 69 -19.61 -2.55 -8.37
N TYR A 70 -18.34 -2.79 -8.69
CA TYR A 70 -17.66 -4.00 -8.25
C TYR A 70 -17.27 -3.95 -6.77
N ASN A 71 -17.30 -5.10 -6.12
CA ASN A 71 -16.62 -5.32 -4.85
C ASN A 71 -15.13 -5.56 -5.13
N VAL A 72 -14.29 -4.59 -4.80
CA VAL A 72 -12.87 -4.59 -5.19
C VAL A 72 -11.98 -4.86 -4.00
N LEU A 73 -11.20 -5.93 -4.08
CA LEU A 73 -10.08 -6.20 -3.18
C LEU A 73 -8.77 -5.81 -3.88
N TYR A 74 -8.07 -4.82 -3.32
CA TYR A 74 -6.73 -4.41 -3.71
C TYR A 74 -5.82 -4.45 -2.46
N PRO A 75 -5.31 -5.64 -2.09
CA PRO A 75 -4.48 -5.77 -0.89
C PRO A 75 -3.06 -5.28 -1.14
N MET A 76 -2.42 -4.81 -0.06
CA MET A 76 -1.00 -4.58 0.00
C MET A 76 -0.44 -5.31 1.23
N GLY A 77 0.72 -5.89 1.07
CA GLY A 77 1.45 -6.56 2.13
C GLY A 77 2.95 -6.41 1.93
N TRP A 78 3.71 -7.23 2.65
CA TRP A 78 5.16 -7.19 2.64
C TRP A 78 5.70 -8.60 2.37
N ASP A 79 6.61 -8.72 1.41
CA ASP A 79 7.44 -9.91 1.29
C ASP A 79 8.59 -9.79 2.30
N ALA A 80 8.27 -10.12 3.57
CA ALA A 80 9.11 -9.78 4.72
C ALA A 80 10.30 -10.73 4.93
N PHE A 81 10.32 -11.86 4.22
CA PHE A 81 11.37 -12.87 4.32
C PHE A 81 12.19 -12.90 3.05
N GLY A 82 13.35 -12.29 3.08
CA GLY A 82 14.19 -12.23 1.90
C GLY A 82 15.66 -12.01 2.20
N LEU A 83 16.52 -12.63 1.39
CA LEU A 83 17.97 -12.56 1.47
C LEU A 83 18.53 -11.12 1.52
N PRO A 84 17.98 -10.13 0.80
CA PRO A 84 18.46 -8.75 0.90
C PRO A 84 18.38 -8.16 2.30
N THR A 85 17.28 -8.39 3.03
CA THR A 85 17.13 -7.91 4.42
C THR A 85 18.09 -8.65 5.36
N GLU A 86 18.25 -9.96 5.19
CA GLU A 86 19.17 -10.75 6.00
C GLU A 86 20.62 -10.33 5.79
N ASN A 87 21.05 -10.14 4.55
CA ASN A 87 22.39 -9.67 4.23
C ASN A 87 22.67 -8.28 4.81
N TYR A 88 21.69 -7.38 4.74
CA TYR A 88 21.81 -6.07 5.37
C TYR A 88 21.93 -6.17 6.89
N ALA A 89 21.14 -7.03 7.50
CA ALA A 89 21.14 -7.25 8.95
C ALA A 89 22.49 -7.81 9.43
N ILE A 90 23.04 -8.82 8.73
CA ILE A 90 24.36 -9.40 9.02
C ILE A 90 25.44 -8.34 8.91
N LYS A 91 25.46 -7.58 7.81
CA LYS A 91 26.48 -6.53 7.58
C LYS A 91 26.48 -5.45 8.65
N ASN A 92 25.32 -5.12 9.20
CA ASN A 92 25.17 -4.04 10.18
C ASN A 92 25.06 -4.56 11.62
N HIS A 93 25.20 -5.87 11.86
CA HIS A 93 25.06 -6.49 13.18
C HIS A 93 23.72 -6.16 13.88
N ILE A 94 22.63 -6.12 13.09
CA ILE A 94 21.26 -5.82 13.56
C ILE A 94 20.40 -7.05 13.33
N HIS A 95 19.45 -7.34 14.23
CA HIS A 95 18.52 -8.44 14.02
C HIS A 95 17.59 -8.16 12.82
N PRO A 96 17.37 -9.10 11.89
CA PRO A 96 16.55 -8.90 10.69
C PRO A 96 15.15 -8.36 10.96
N ALA A 97 14.50 -8.82 12.03
CA ALA A 97 13.16 -8.37 12.41
C ALA A 97 13.10 -6.85 12.70
N ILE A 98 14.17 -6.27 13.26
CA ILE A 98 14.24 -4.82 13.53
C ILE A 98 14.33 -4.05 12.22
N VAL A 99 15.17 -4.51 11.30
CA VAL A 99 15.32 -3.92 9.96
C VAL A 99 13.99 -3.96 9.21
N THR A 100 13.37 -5.12 9.16
CA THR A 100 12.08 -5.34 8.50
C THR A 100 11.00 -4.41 9.07
N LYS A 101 10.87 -4.34 10.40
CA LYS A 101 9.88 -3.47 11.05
C LYS A 101 10.08 -2.00 10.68
N ASN A 102 11.29 -1.49 10.79
CA ASN A 102 11.61 -0.09 10.48
C ASN A 102 11.33 0.25 9.01
N ASN A 103 11.69 -0.66 8.11
CA ASN A 103 11.44 -0.48 6.68
C ASN A 103 9.95 -0.52 6.35
N ILE A 104 9.19 -1.43 6.94
CA ILE A 104 7.72 -1.49 6.79
C ILE A 104 7.07 -0.16 7.22
N GLU A 105 7.48 0.38 8.35
CA GLU A 105 6.97 1.67 8.84
C GLU A 105 7.24 2.80 7.83
N ASN A 106 8.45 2.84 7.26
CA ASN A 106 8.81 3.84 6.26
C ASN A 106 8.04 3.64 4.94
N PHE A 107 7.97 2.42 4.44
CA PHE A 107 7.22 2.08 3.22
C PHE A 107 5.74 2.41 3.37
N THR A 108 5.16 2.11 4.53
CA THR A 108 3.76 2.46 4.83
C THR A 108 3.51 3.97 4.74
N LYS A 109 4.45 4.78 5.28
CA LYS A 109 4.36 6.24 5.15
C LYS A 109 4.42 6.70 3.69
N GLN A 110 5.31 6.11 2.90
CA GLN A 110 5.45 6.44 1.48
C GLN A 110 4.23 6.03 0.66
N LEU A 111 3.65 4.86 0.92
CA LEU A 111 2.42 4.41 0.27
C LEU A 111 1.23 5.32 0.62
N LYS A 112 1.07 5.70 1.88
CA LYS A 112 0.05 6.67 2.29
C LYS A 112 0.22 8.02 1.60
N LEU A 113 1.46 8.51 1.49
CA LEU A 113 1.75 9.76 0.79
C LEU A 113 1.43 9.69 -0.71
N SER A 114 1.57 8.54 -1.33
CA SER A 114 1.29 8.36 -2.76
C SER A 114 -0.19 8.40 -3.13
N LEU A 115 -1.10 8.41 -2.14
CA LEU A 115 -2.55 8.35 -2.32
C LEU A 115 -3.04 7.08 -3.05
N ILE A 116 -2.24 6.04 -3.11
CA ILE A 116 -2.65 4.74 -3.62
C ILE A 116 -3.63 4.12 -2.61
N HIS A 117 -4.81 3.76 -3.09
CA HIS A 117 -5.89 3.24 -2.26
C HIS A 117 -5.81 1.73 -2.12
N ILE A 118 -5.25 1.31 -1.02
CA ILE A 118 -5.05 -0.09 -0.68
C ILE A 118 -6.23 -0.52 0.20
N SER A 119 -6.90 -1.60 -0.20
CA SER A 119 -7.79 -2.33 0.69
C SER A 119 -6.90 -3.01 1.72
N GLU A 120 -7.10 -2.74 2.97
CA GLU A 120 -6.29 -3.09 4.13
C GLU A 120 -5.26 -4.22 4.02
N PRO A 121 -4.05 -4.06 4.57
CA PRO A 121 -3.03 -5.11 4.59
C PRO A 121 -3.50 -6.23 5.51
N THR A 122 -3.74 -7.37 4.97
CA THR A 122 -4.31 -8.47 5.73
C THR A 122 -3.32 -9.56 6.11
N ARG A 123 -2.03 -9.42 5.87
CA ARG A 123 -1.05 -10.38 6.42
C ARG A 123 0.34 -9.78 6.66
N HIS A 124 0.77 -9.98 7.87
CA HIS A 124 2.16 -9.93 8.28
C HIS A 124 2.87 -11.20 7.85
#